data_740f8fda24eb83b7a6c23590d553873b
#
_entry.id   740f8fda24eb83b7a6c23590d553873b
#
_cell.length_a   1.000
_cell.length_b   1.000
_cell.length_c   1.000
_cell.angle_alpha   90.00
_cell.angle_beta   90.00
_cell.angle_gamma   90.00
#
_symmetry.space_group_name_H-M   'P 1'
#
loop_
_entity.id
_entity.type
_entity.pdbx_description
1 polymer ?
#
loop_
_entity_poly.entity_id
_entity_poly.type
_entity_poly.pdbx_seq_one_letter_code
_entity_poly.pdbx_strand_id
1 'polypeptide(L)'
;MTLKILYLVSKNYHDSKMSRVRFHSMEAVFKKCEGFSYWGPGYSSSRSTWDENLTCQENIDKEFPGVEWDLVVGFKPLGMKDFKDIKYRKCLRYNEMFDKNFTINEIVQSGADLIICHHYNDYIEYKELFSKVKGPKPITFKFVPHSAEQTIFKPIPEIKKTIDVAIVGATNVQTMLGEHYPLRARMVELIKKLPKQYNVKVFPHVGGNHSDAHTDKYAKEFAETINSAKIVITDCGAPKSRFGKYIEIPMCGTAIAGDVYDDEPKDVERLKEFLIEINMEMDDYEILESLVYYIENTAERKFLIHKGLEYTKDFTHEKYAQRFIEAINE
;
A
#
# COMPACT_ATOMS: atom_id res chain seq x y z
N MET A 1 -0.46 -0.66 -29.80
CA MET A 1 0.09 0.70 -29.53
C MET A 1 0.87 0.64 -28.26
N THR A 2 2.06 1.18 -28.24
CA THR A 2 2.88 1.25 -27.04
C THR A 2 2.39 2.40 -26.17
N LEU A 3 1.82 2.12 -25.03
CA LEU A 3 1.28 3.11 -24.09
C LEU A 3 2.40 3.96 -23.49
N LYS A 4 2.30 5.27 -23.59
CA LYS A 4 3.24 6.24 -23.02
C LYS A 4 2.66 6.87 -21.76
N ILE A 5 3.28 6.59 -20.61
CA ILE A 5 2.85 7.06 -19.31
C ILE A 5 3.92 7.95 -18.68
N LEU A 6 3.54 9.13 -18.25
CA LEU A 6 4.35 9.98 -17.40
C LEU A 6 3.85 9.92 -15.96
N TYR A 7 4.70 9.52 -15.01
CA TYR A 7 4.38 9.54 -13.60
C TYR A 7 4.97 10.78 -12.93
N LEU A 8 4.09 11.72 -12.59
CA LEU A 8 4.47 12.94 -11.88
C LEU A 8 4.44 12.71 -10.37
N VAL A 9 5.62 12.72 -9.79
CA VAL A 9 5.85 12.48 -8.36
C VAL A 9 7.04 13.27 -7.89
N SER A 10 7.00 13.81 -6.68
CA SER A 10 8.19 14.41 -6.07
C SER A 10 9.29 13.36 -5.86
N LYS A 11 10.52 13.69 -6.22
CA LYS A 11 11.70 12.83 -6.03
C LYS A 11 11.85 12.40 -4.56
N ASN A 12 11.58 13.29 -3.61
CA ASN A 12 11.62 12.95 -2.18
C ASN A 12 10.62 11.86 -1.80
N TYR A 13 9.41 11.85 -2.41
CA TYR A 13 8.46 10.75 -2.22
C TYR A 13 8.91 9.49 -2.92
N HIS A 14 9.49 9.60 -4.11
CA HIS A 14 9.95 8.45 -4.89
C HIS A 14 11.15 7.75 -4.24
N ASP A 15 12.11 8.52 -3.73
CA ASP A 15 13.34 8.01 -3.14
C ASP A 15 13.21 7.64 -1.65
N SER A 16 12.14 8.06 -0.96
CA SER A 16 11.96 7.76 0.45
C SER A 16 11.73 6.27 0.69
N LYS A 17 12.12 5.75 1.86
CA LYS A 17 11.88 4.34 2.26
C LYS A 17 10.41 3.91 2.18
N MET A 18 9.52 4.85 2.51
CA MET A 18 8.07 4.64 2.39
C MET A 18 7.62 4.57 0.94
N SER A 19 8.32 5.27 0.03
CA SER A 19 7.97 5.29 -1.38
C SER A 19 8.18 3.94 -2.04
N ARG A 20 9.18 3.18 -1.66
CA ARG A 20 9.41 1.87 -2.30
C ARG A 20 8.27 0.89 -2.04
N VAL A 21 7.73 0.83 -0.84
CA VAL A 21 6.52 0.04 -0.59
C VAL A 21 5.33 0.60 -1.39
N ARG A 22 5.26 1.92 -1.59
CA ARG A 22 4.15 2.59 -2.27
C ARG A 22 4.30 2.66 -3.79
N PHE A 23 5.52 2.81 -4.30
CA PHE A 23 5.80 3.12 -5.71
C PHE A 23 6.45 2.00 -6.49
N HIS A 24 7.00 0.97 -5.85
CA HIS A 24 7.56 -0.21 -6.54
C HIS A 24 6.55 -0.88 -7.48
N SER A 25 5.27 -0.85 -7.11
CA SER A 25 4.22 -1.28 -8.01
C SER A 25 4.23 -0.52 -9.35
N MET A 26 4.58 0.78 -9.34
CA MET A 26 4.71 1.57 -10.57
C MET A 26 5.97 1.21 -11.38
N GLU A 27 7.03 0.73 -10.74
CA GLU A 27 8.19 0.18 -11.47
C GLU A 27 7.83 -1.08 -12.27
N ALA A 28 6.89 -1.88 -11.78
CA ALA A 28 6.37 -3.00 -12.53
C ALA A 28 5.53 -2.54 -13.74
N VAL A 29 4.79 -1.45 -13.60
CA VAL A 29 4.09 -0.81 -14.74
C VAL A 29 5.13 -0.27 -15.74
N PHE A 30 6.17 0.40 -15.25
CA PHE A 30 7.29 0.87 -16.08
C PHE A 30 7.89 -0.24 -16.95
N LYS A 31 8.15 -1.41 -16.38
CA LYS A 31 8.72 -2.55 -17.10
C LYS A 31 7.81 -3.12 -18.20
N LYS A 32 6.49 -2.86 -18.13
CA LYS A 32 5.50 -3.34 -19.10
C LYS A 32 5.13 -2.30 -20.17
N CYS A 33 5.57 -1.05 -19.99
CA CYS A 33 5.29 0.07 -20.91
C CYS A 33 6.60 0.55 -21.52
N GLU A 34 6.72 0.52 -22.84
CA GLU A 34 7.92 1.03 -23.55
C GLU A 34 8.11 2.55 -23.45
N GLY A 35 7.06 3.28 -23.10
CA GLY A 35 7.06 4.73 -22.97
C GLY A 35 6.71 5.22 -21.56
N PHE A 36 7.38 4.74 -20.51
CA PHE A 36 7.15 5.20 -19.14
C PHE A 36 8.31 6.08 -18.67
N SER A 37 8.00 7.17 -17.97
CA SER A 37 8.99 8.04 -17.34
C SER A 37 8.50 8.58 -16.00
N TYR A 38 9.45 8.92 -15.12
CA TYR A 38 9.22 9.65 -13.87
C TYR A 38 9.69 11.08 -14.03
N TRP A 39 8.92 12.04 -13.52
CA TRP A 39 9.32 13.43 -13.44
C TRP A 39 8.61 14.15 -12.29
N GLY A 40 9.09 15.32 -11.89
CA GLY A 40 8.44 16.12 -10.86
C GLY A 40 9.41 16.90 -9.99
N PRO A 41 8.92 17.53 -8.92
CA PRO A 41 9.75 18.30 -8.00
C PRO A 41 10.96 17.53 -7.50
N GLY A 42 12.16 18.16 -7.59
CA GLY A 42 13.43 17.58 -7.18
C GLY A 42 14.12 16.67 -8.20
N TYR A 43 13.49 16.39 -9.36
CA TYR A 43 14.17 15.68 -10.46
C TYR A 43 15.05 16.61 -11.27
N SER A 44 16.16 16.06 -11.74
CA SER A 44 17.11 16.70 -12.66
C SER A 44 17.66 15.67 -13.64
N SER A 45 17.82 16.06 -14.88
CA SER A 45 18.41 15.26 -15.95
C SER A 45 19.51 16.05 -16.67
N SER A 46 20.08 15.47 -17.73
CA SER A 46 20.98 16.20 -18.62
C SER A 46 20.28 17.28 -19.46
N ARG A 47 18.94 17.23 -19.56
CA ARG A 47 18.15 18.19 -20.35
C ARG A 47 17.61 19.33 -19.52
N SER A 48 17.05 19.02 -18.36
CA SER A 48 16.45 20.03 -17.51
C SER A 48 16.46 19.62 -16.04
N THR A 49 16.16 20.61 -15.19
CA THR A 49 15.81 20.41 -13.77
C THR A 49 14.39 20.89 -13.61
N TRP A 50 13.59 20.20 -12.76
CA TRP A 50 12.26 20.67 -12.42
C TRP A 50 12.33 22.08 -11.83
N ASP A 51 11.55 23.00 -12.39
CA ASP A 51 11.48 24.40 -11.96
C ASP A 51 10.10 24.67 -11.37
N GLU A 52 10.04 25.01 -10.08
CA GLU A 52 8.79 25.28 -9.37
C GLU A 52 8.08 26.55 -9.84
N ASN A 53 8.78 27.44 -10.55
CA ASN A 53 8.20 28.66 -11.13
C ASN A 53 7.43 28.38 -12.45
N LEU A 54 7.75 27.29 -13.13
CA LEU A 54 7.05 26.84 -14.33
C LEU A 54 5.82 26.01 -13.98
N THR A 55 4.85 25.99 -14.90
CA THR A 55 3.71 25.07 -14.82
C THR A 55 4.15 23.63 -15.02
N CYS A 56 3.30 22.67 -14.63
CA CYS A 56 3.56 21.24 -14.93
C CYS A 56 3.78 21.02 -16.43
N GLN A 57 2.95 21.62 -17.28
CA GLN A 57 3.07 21.45 -18.73
C GLN A 57 4.40 21.99 -19.27
N GLU A 58 4.83 23.16 -18.85
CA GLU A 58 6.12 23.74 -19.27
C GLU A 58 7.31 22.89 -18.81
N ASN A 59 7.27 22.34 -17.60
CA ASN A 59 8.28 21.41 -17.11
C ASN A 59 8.31 20.11 -17.93
N ILE A 60 7.14 19.57 -18.31
CA ILE A 60 7.03 18.37 -19.16
C ILE A 60 7.60 18.65 -20.54
N ASP A 61 7.20 19.74 -21.17
CA ASP A 61 7.64 20.08 -22.54
C ASP A 61 9.15 20.35 -22.60
N LYS A 62 9.72 20.91 -21.52
CA LYS A 62 11.16 21.16 -21.39
C LYS A 62 11.99 19.88 -21.26
N GLU A 63 11.51 18.89 -20.48
CA GLU A 63 12.22 17.63 -20.28
C GLU A 63 11.99 16.65 -21.43
N PHE A 64 10.78 16.62 -21.98
CA PHE A 64 10.34 15.66 -22.98
C PHE A 64 9.84 16.34 -24.26
N PRO A 65 10.69 17.11 -24.95
CA PRO A 65 10.26 17.87 -26.13
C PRO A 65 9.75 16.94 -27.24
N GLY A 66 8.55 17.23 -27.74
CA GLY A 66 7.90 16.47 -28.80
C GLY A 66 7.35 15.09 -28.41
N VAL A 67 7.37 14.75 -27.12
CA VAL A 67 6.74 13.51 -26.64
C VAL A 67 5.26 13.77 -26.36
N GLU A 68 4.39 13.01 -27.02
CA GLU A 68 2.96 12.96 -26.69
C GLU A 68 2.71 11.81 -25.72
N TRP A 69 2.08 12.14 -24.56
CA TRP A 69 1.76 11.19 -23.50
C TRP A 69 0.31 10.74 -23.61
N ASP A 70 0.06 9.43 -23.50
CA ASP A 70 -1.29 8.88 -23.44
C ASP A 70 -1.94 9.11 -22.06
N LEU A 71 -1.10 9.16 -21.00
CA LEU A 71 -1.56 9.35 -19.65
C LEU A 71 -0.49 10.03 -18.79
N VAL A 72 -0.91 11.00 -18.00
CA VAL A 72 -0.12 11.56 -16.89
C VAL A 72 -0.72 11.07 -15.57
N VAL A 73 0.04 10.33 -14.79
CA VAL A 73 -0.35 9.84 -13.46
C VAL A 73 0.24 10.76 -12.42
N GLY A 74 -0.59 11.37 -11.58
CA GLY A 74 -0.16 12.25 -10.49
C GLY A 74 -0.24 11.57 -9.12
N PHE A 75 0.75 11.86 -8.28
CA PHE A 75 0.69 11.56 -6.85
C PHE A 75 0.89 12.84 -6.05
N LYS A 76 -0.14 13.22 -5.27
CA LYS A 76 -0.19 14.47 -4.51
C LYS A 76 0.09 15.72 -5.37
N PRO A 77 -0.67 15.94 -6.44
CA PRO A 77 -0.37 16.97 -7.45
C PRO A 77 -0.67 18.41 -6.99
N LEU A 78 -1.39 18.63 -5.88
CA LEU A 78 -1.72 19.98 -5.39
C LEU A 78 -0.49 20.86 -5.11
N GLY A 79 0.67 20.25 -4.82
CA GLY A 79 1.95 20.97 -4.70
C GLY A 79 2.61 21.30 -6.04
N MET A 80 2.00 20.92 -7.17
CA MET A 80 2.55 21.13 -8.51
C MET A 80 1.73 22.21 -9.24
N LYS A 81 2.41 23.26 -9.69
CA LYS A 81 1.76 24.42 -10.30
C LYS A 81 0.97 24.06 -11.56
N ASP A 82 -0.31 24.38 -11.56
CA ASP A 82 -1.23 24.22 -12.70
C ASP A 82 -1.30 22.78 -13.27
N PHE A 83 -1.28 21.76 -12.39
CA PHE A 83 -1.44 20.36 -12.79
C PHE A 83 -2.74 20.14 -13.58
N LYS A 84 -3.82 20.87 -13.26
CA LYS A 84 -5.12 20.81 -13.97
C LYS A 84 -5.01 21.14 -15.45
N ASP A 85 -4.06 22.00 -15.82
CA ASP A 85 -3.91 22.54 -17.18
C ASP A 85 -2.97 21.68 -18.06
N ILE A 86 -2.52 20.53 -17.56
CA ILE A 86 -1.82 19.53 -18.38
C ILE A 86 -2.74 19.08 -19.52
N LYS A 87 -2.23 19.15 -20.76
CA LYS A 87 -2.98 18.85 -22.00
C LYS A 87 -3.35 17.37 -22.18
N TYR A 88 -2.71 16.47 -21.44
CA TYR A 88 -2.91 15.04 -21.54
C TYR A 88 -4.02 14.54 -20.62
N ARG A 89 -4.53 13.32 -20.87
CA ARG A 89 -5.41 12.60 -19.94
C ARG A 89 -4.71 12.47 -18.58
N LYS A 90 -5.43 12.75 -17.49
CA LYS A 90 -4.88 12.77 -16.14
C LYS A 90 -5.47 11.67 -15.28
N CYS A 91 -4.61 11.00 -14.53
CA CYS A 91 -4.96 10.02 -13.52
C CYS A 91 -4.39 10.42 -12.17
N LEU A 92 -5.16 10.33 -11.09
CA LEU A 92 -4.61 10.34 -9.74
C LEU A 92 -4.53 8.93 -9.18
N ARG A 93 -3.45 8.65 -8.47
CA ARG A 93 -3.22 7.39 -7.78
C ARG A 93 -3.17 7.63 -6.28
N TYR A 94 -4.11 7.06 -5.54
CA TYR A 94 -4.20 7.20 -4.09
C TYR A 94 -3.79 5.92 -3.37
N ASN A 95 -3.04 6.10 -2.26
CA ASN A 95 -2.80 5.01 -1.31
C ASN A 95 -3.90 4.93 -0.25
N GLU A 96 -4.34 6.09 0.26
CA GLU A 96 -5.31 6.24 1.34
C GLU A 96 -6.13 7.51 1.07
N MET A 97 -7.43 7.47 1.28
CA MET A 97 -8.37 8.56 0.99
C MET A 97 -9.23 8.95 2.22
N PHE A 98 -8.77 8.65 3.43
CA PHE A 98 -9.55 8.86 4.66
C PHE A 98 -9.76 10.35 5.04
N ASP A 99 -8.93 11.27 4.56
CA ASP A 99 -9.19 12.71 4.65
C ASP A 99 -10.09 13.15 3.48
N LYS A 100 -11.39 13.04 3.70
CA LYS A 100 -12.39 13.31 2.65
C LYS A 100 -12.31 14.72 2.09
N ASN A 101 -12.17 15.74 2.94
CA ASN A 101 -12.14 17.13 2.50
C ASN A 101 -10.91 17.41 1.65
N PHE A 102 -9.74 16.93 2.08
CA PHE A 102 -8.52 17.06 1.32
C PHE A 102 -8.62 16.31 -0.02
N THR A 103 -9.07 15.07 0.01
CA THR A 103 -9.15 14.22 -1.18
C THR A 103 -10.14 14.74 -2.22
N ILE A 104 -11.34 15.17 -1.81
CA ILE A 104 -12.33 15.77 -2.72
C ILE A 104 -11.76 17.03 -3.37
N ASN A 105 -11.15 17.91 -2.55
CA ASN A 105 -10.54 19.13 -3.05
C ASN A 105 -9.42 18.83 -4.07
N GLU A 106 -8.55 17.87 -3.77
CA GLU A 106 -7.47 17.46 -4.68
C GLU A 106 -8.00 16.89 -5.99
N ILE A 107 -8.99 15.99 -5.95
CA ILE A 107 -9.62 15.43 -7.14
C ILE A 107 -10.23 16.53 -8.01
N VAL A 108 -11.02 17.41 -7.43
CA VAL A 108 -11.70 18.50 -8.16
C VAL A 108 -10.69 19.48 -8.74
N GLN A 109 -9.70 19.90 -7.96
CA GLN A 109 -8.70 20.88 -8.40
C GLN A 109 -7.69 20.33 -9.40
N SER A 110 -7.41 19.03 -9.38
CA SER A 110 -6.49 18.41 -10.33
C SER A 110 -7.04 18.32 -11.74
N GLY A 111 -8.37 18.35 -11.92
CA GLY A 111 -9.00 18.09 -13.21
C GLY A 111 -8.72 16.68 -13.75
N ALA A 112 -8.52 15.69 -12.87
CA ALA A 112 -8.26 14.32 -13.27
C ALA A 112 -9.50 13.65 -13.89
N ASP A 113 -9.27 12.82 -14.90
CA ASP A 113 -10.31 12.05 -15.59
C ASP A 113 -10.48 10.65 -14.96
N LEU A 114 -9.43 10.16 -14.29
CA LEU A 114 -9.34 8.82 -13.74
C LEU A 114 -8.74 8.86 -12.33
N ILE A 115 -9.34 8.10 -11.42
CA ILE A 115 -8.85 7.91 -10.05
C ILE A 115 -8.59 6.43 -9.81
N ILE A 116 -7.36 6.09 -9.44
CA ILE A 116 -6.96 4.73 -9.02
C ILE A 116 -6.96 4.69 -7.50
N CYS A 117 -7.86 3.89 -6.93
CA CYS A 117 -7.98 3.62 -5.50
C CYS A 117 -7.33 2.28 -5.15
N HIS A 118 -6.55 2.24 -4.07
CA HIS A 118 -5.92 1.00 -3.59
C HIS A 118 -6.71 0.30 -2.49
N HIS A 119 -7.69 0.99 -1.89
CA HIS A 119 -8.62 0.44 -0.94
C HIS A 119 -10.02 0.36 -1.55
N TYR A 120 -10.69 -0.77 -1.35
CA TYR A 120 -11.99 -1.02 -1.94
C TYR A 120 -13.09 -0.13 -1.34
N ASN A 121 -13.05 0.08 -0.02
CA ASN A 121 -13.96 0.99 0.65
C ASN A 121 -13.83 2.43 0.13
N ASP A 122 -12.60 2.95 -0.07
CA ASP A 122 -12.37 4.24 -0.71
C ASP A 122 -12.96 4.27 -2.13
N TYR A 123 -12.72 3.21 -2.92
CA TYR A 123 -13.24 3.11 -4.29
C TYR A 123 -14.77 3.20 -4.32
N ILE A 124 -15.47 2.43 -3.49
CA ILE A 124 -16.95 2.43 -3.46
C ILE A 124 -17.47 3.79 -3.00
N GLU A 125 -16.94 4.32 -1.90
CA GLU A 125 -17.38 5.58 -1.32
C GLU A 125 -17.22 6.76 -2.29
N TYR A 126 -16.03 6.94 -2.85
CA TYR A 126 -15.77 8.07 -3.74
C TYR A 126 -16.45 7.94 -5.09
N LYS A 127 -16.56 6.74 -5.64
CA LYS A 127 -17.33 6.48 -6.85
C LYS A 127 -18.80 6.88 -6.68
N GLU A 128 -19.41 6.51 -5.54
CA GLU A 128 -20.79 6.91 -5.22
C GLU A 128 -20.91 8.42 -5.02
N LEU A 129 -20.00 9.02 -4.26
CA LEU A 129 -19.99 10.45 -4.01
C LEU A 129 -19.94 11.25 -5.31
N PHE A 130 -18.99 10.93 -6.19
CA PHE A 130 -18.80 11.65 -7.45
C PHE A 130 -19.84 11.32 -8.51
N SER A 131 -20.57 10.21 -8.42
CA SER A 131 -21.72 9.94 -9.29
C SER A 131 -22.87 10.95 -9.12
N LYS A 132 -22.94 11.58 -7.94
CA LYS A 132 -23.95 12.59 -7.59
C LYS A 132 -23.52 14.02 -7.95
N VAL A 133 -22.25 14.23 -8.30
CA VAL A 133 -21.70 15.54 -8.64
C VAL A 133 -21.83 15.77 -10.14
N LYS A 134 -22.61 16.79 -10.53
CA LYS A 134 -22.71 17.23 -11.92
C LYS A 134 -21.48 18.08 -12.26
N GLY A 135 -20.43 17.47 -12.80
CA GLY A 135 -19.25 18.16 -13.29
C GLY A 135 -19.25 18.27 -14.83
N PRO A 136 -18.32 19.03 -15.42
CA PRO A 136 -18.19 19.19 -16.88
C PRO A 136 -17.76 17.85 -17.56
N LYS A 137 -17.11 16.96 -16.84
CA LYS A 137 -16.75 15.60 -17.29
C LYS A 137 -16.97 14.59 -16.17
N PRO A 138 -17.44 13.38 -16.46
CA PRO A 138 -17.50 12.32 -15.47
C PRO A 138 -16.08 11.89 -15.07
N ILE A 139 -15.86 11.69 -13.77
CA ILE A 139 -14.60 11.14 -13.24
C ILE A 139 -14.78 9.63 -13.11
N THR A 140 -13.87 8.88 -13.67
CA THR A 140 -13.86 7.41 -13.59
C THR A 140 -13.06 6.98 -12.37
N PHE A 141 -13.63 6.11 -11.53
CA PHE A 141 -12.94 5.47 -10.43
C PHE A 141 -12.65 4.02 -10.75
N LYS A 142 -11.44 3.56 -10.47
CA LYS A 142 -11.02 2.18 -10.64
C LYS A 142 -10.33 1.67 -9.37
N PHE A 143 -10.62 0.43 -9.03
CA PHE A 143 -9.96 -0.27 -7.93
C PHE A 143 -8.79 -1.08 -8.44
N VAL A 144 -7.60 -0.79 -7.94
CA VAL A 144 -6.38 -1.57 -8.19
C VAL A 144 -5.74 -1.86 -6.83
N PRO A 145 -5.93 -3.05 -6.27
CA PRO A 145 -5.50 -3.36 -4.91
C PRO A 145 -4.00 -3.23 -4.71
N HIS A 146 -3.59 -2.99 -3.47
CA HIS A 146 -2.19 -3.05 -3.07
C HIS A 146 -1.54 -4.38 -3.46
N SER A 147 -0.24 -4.33 -3.67
CA SER A 147 0.60 -5.49 -3.98
C SER A 147 1.89 -5.43 -3.17
N ALA A 148 2.62 -6.54 -3.12
CA ALA A 148 3.93 -6.61 -2.52
C ALA A 148 4.98 -7.15 -3.52
N GLU A 149 6.24 -6.78 -3.28
CA GLU A 149 7.39 -7.20 -4.09
C GLU A 149 7.80 -8.64 -3.73
N GLN A 150 7.45 -9.59 -4.57
CA GLN A 150 7.70 -11.02 -4.34
C GLN A 150 9.18 -11.42 -4.32
N THR A 151 10.08 -10.58 -4.78
CA THR A 151 11.52 -10.83 -4.68
C THR A 151 12.06 -10.53 -3.29
N ILE A 152 11.35 -9.69 -2.53
CA ILE A 152 11.67 -9.27 -1.16
C ILE A 152 10.81 -10.04 -0.16
N PHE A 153 9.47 -9.95 -0.30
CA PHE A 153 8.52 -10.64 0.57
C PHE A 153 8.31 -12.06 0.06
N LYS A 154 9.01 -12.99 0.65
CA LYS A 154 8.96 -14.43 0.32
C LYS A 154 9.43 -15.26 1.50
N PRO A 155 9.12 -16.55 1.55
CA PRO A 155 9.74 -17.44 2.51
C PRO A 155 11.27 -17.46 2.39
N ILE A 156 11.96 -17.32 3.51
CA ILE A 156 13.42 -17.39 3.61
C ILE A 156 13.77 -18.60 4.48
N PRO A 157 14.04 -19.77 3.88
CA PRO A 157 14.22 -21.05 4.60
C PRO A 157 15.36 -21.02 5.63
N GLU A 158 16.36 -20.18 5.44
CA GLU A 158 17.52 -20.04 6.30
C GLU A 158 17.17 -19.33 7.63
N ILE A 159 16.09 -18.57 7.66
CA ILE A 159 15.65 -17.86 8.85
C ILE A 159 14.80 -18.78 9.71
N LYS A 160 15.30 -19.10 10.91
CA LYS A 160 14.56 -19.86 11.90
C LYS A 160 13.48 -18.99 12.55
N LYS A 161 12.27 -19.53 12.69
CA LYS A 161 11.17 -18.88 13.43
C LYS A 161 11.42 -18.98 14.93
N THR A 162 12.17 -18.02 15.46
CA THR A 162 12.56 -17.93 16.88
C THR A 162 11.64 -17.05 17.70
N ILE A 163 10.77 -16.27 17.05
CA ILE A 163 9.79 -15.40 17.69
C ILE A 163 8.43 -16.09 17.57
N ASP A 164 7.73 -16.25 18.70
CA ASP A 164 6.41 -16.87 18.69
C ASP A 164 5.35 -15.91 18.17
N VAL A 165 5.33 -14.68 18.68
CA VAL A 165 4.42 -13.63 18.24
C VAL A 165 5.18 -12.32 18.02
N ALA A 166 4.99 -11.70 16.87
CA ALA A 166 5.51 -10.38 16.57
C ALA A 166 4.39 -9.38 16.25
N ILE A 167 4.57 -8.13 16.65
CA ILE A 167 3.81 -7.00 16.14
C ILE A 167 4.74 -6.17 15.27
N VAL A 168 4.31 -5.83 14.05
CA VAL A 168 5.12 -5.06 13.11
C VAL A 168 4.39 -3.80 12.64
N GLY A 169 5.12 -2.69 12.58
CA GLY A 169 4.63 -1.43 12.05
C GLY A 169 4.24 -0.41 13.11
N ALA A 170 3.57 0.66 12.70
CA ALA A 170 3.19 1.76 13.58
C ALA A 170 2.12 1.32 14.59
N THR A 171 2.26 1.76 15.84
CA THR A 171 1.38 1.39 16.96
C THR A 171 0.75 2.57 17.69
N ASN A 172 1.23 3.80 17.44
CA ASN A 172 0.77 5.02 18.14
C ASN A 172 0.61 6.15 17.11
N VAL A 173 -0.27 5.98 16.14
CA VAL A 173 -0.53 6.98 15.10
C VAL A 173 -1.89 7.59 15.32
N GLN A 174 -1.91 8.88 15.64
CA GLN A 174 -3.15 9.65 15.73
C GLN A 174 -3.48 10.30 14.39
N THR A 175 -4.71 10.20 13.99
CA THR A 175 -5.28 10.84 12.80
C THR A 175 -6.56 11.55 13.16
N MET A 176 -7.21 12.18 12.17
CA MET A 176 -8.55 12.74 12.38
C MET A 176 -9.61 11.69 12.75
N LEU A 177 -9.33 10.40 12.52
CA LEU A 177 -10.19 9.27 12.94
C LEU A 177 -9.83 8.75 14.34
N GLY A 178 -8.97 9.43 15.09
CA GLY A 178 -8.45 9.00 16.39
C GLY A 178 -7.22 8.10 16.25
N GLU A 179 -7.11 7.06 17.09
CA GLU A 179 -6.03 6.06 16.97
C GLU A 179 -6.16 5.31 15.65
N HIS A 180 -5.15 5.43 14.81
CA HIS A 180 -5.20 4.86 13.47
C HIS A 180 -5.10 3.34 13.44
N TYR A 181 -4.41 2.75 14.42
CA TYR A 181 -4.18 1.31 14.52
C TYR A 181 -4.58 0.76 15.90
N PRO A 182 -5.87 0.79 16.25
CA PRO A 182 -6.32 0.53 17.62
C PRO A 182 -6.04 -0.90 18.09
N LEU A 183 -6.19 -1.90 17.22
CA LEU A 183 -5.90 -3.28 17.60
C LEU A 183 -4.41 -3.49 17.84
N ARG A 184 -3.52 -2.98 16.97
CA ARG A 184 -2.07 -3.09 17.21
C ARG A 184 -1.65 -2.37 18.49
N ALA A 185 -2.22 -1.20 18.79
CA ALA A 185 -1.94 -0.46 20.01
C ALA A 185 -2.32 -1.30 21.26
N ARG A 186 -3.52 -1.91 21.27
CA ARG A 186 -3.96 -2.83 22.33
C ARG A 186 -3.02 -4.03 22.45
N MET A 187 -2.66 -4.64 21.34
CA MET A 187 -1.87 -5.86 21.31
C MET A 187 -0.44 -5.66 21.84
N VAL A 188 0.15 -4.47 21.78
CA VAL A 188 1.48 -4.17 22.34
C VAL A 188 1.56 -4.52 23.83
N GLU A 189 0.50 -4.23 24.59
CA GLU A 189 0.46 -4.58 26.01
C GLU A 189 -0.07 -5.99 26.24
N LEU A 190 -0.99 -6.44 25.41
CA LEU A 190 -1.65 -7.74 25.61
C LEU A 190 -0.68 -8.91 25.40
N ILE A 191 0.17 -8.91 24.37
CA ILE A 191 1.10 -10.02 24.14
C ILE A 191 2.14 -10.20 25.26
N LYS A 192 2.40 -9.17 26.08
CA LYS A 192 3.27 -9.28 27.26
C LYS A 192 2.67 -10.17 28.35
N LYS A 193 1.36 -10.42 28.32
CA LYS A 193 0.65 -11.31 29.24
C LYS A 193 0.75 -12.79 28.83
N LEU A 194 1.26 -13.10 27.64
CA LEU A 194 1.53 -14.48 27.24
C LEU A 194 2.50 -15.16 28.22
N PRO A 195 2.40 -16.50 28.42
CA PRO A 195 3.32 -17.24 29.26
C PRO A 195 4.80 -16.97 28.90
N LYS A 196 5.66 -16.87 29.93
CA LYS A 196 7.09 -16.48 29.77
C LYS A 196 7.91 -17.38 28.86
N GLN A 197 7.43 -18.58 28.58
CA GLN A 197 8.08 -19.50 27.64
C GLN A 197 7.99 -19.03 26.17
N TYR A 198 7.05 -18.13 25.84
CA TYR A 198 6.88 -17.63 24.50
C TYR A 198 7.71 -16.35 24.28
N ASN A 199 8.43 -16.33 23.17
CA ASN A 199 9.20 -15.18 22.74
C ASN A 199 8.31 -14.20 21.96
N VAL A 200 8.02 -13.05 22.55
CA VAL A 200 7.18 -12.01 21.95
C VAL A 200 8.00 -10.77 21.64
N LYS A 201 7.77 -10.14 20.50
CA LYS A 201 8.49 -8.93 20.09
C LYS A 201 7.59 -7.92 19.42
N VAL A 202 7.88 -6.65 19.69
CA VAL A 202 7.28 -5.50 19.00
C VAL A 202 8.37 -4.83 18.17
N PHE A 203 8.16 -4.72 16.86
CA PHE A 203 9.04 -4.03 15.94
C PHE A 203 8.38 -2.72 15.49
N PRO A 204 8.76 -1.60 16.08
CA PRO A 204 8.16 -0.31 15.76
C PRO A 204 8.48 0.06 14.31
N HIS A 205 7.57 0.81 13.71
CA HIS A 205 7.80 1.37 12.39
C HIS A 205 8.96 2.39 12.45
N VAL A 206 9.90 2.29 11.53
CA VAL A 206 11.09 3.17 11.51
C VAL A 206 10.79 4.63 11.16
N GLY A 207 9.52 5.00 10.99
CA GLY A 207 9.10 6.36 10.62
C GLY A 207 9.29 6.71 9.15
N GLY A 208 8.67 7.82 8.72
CA GLY A 208 8.70 8.28 7.32
C GLY A 208 9.92 9.12 6.92
N ASN A 209 10.76 9.53 7.88
CA ASN A 209 11.78 10.57 7.68
C ASN A 209 13.20 10.02 7.47
N HIS A 210 13.35 8.81 6.96
CA HIS A 210 14.68 8.27 6.71
C HIS A 210 15.11 8.55 5.27
N SER A 211 16.08 9.45 5.13
CA SER A 211 16.67 9.92 3.87
C SER A 211 17.65 8.96 3.20
N ASP A 212 17.81 7.73 3.72
CA ASP A 212 18.78 6.81 3.14
C ASP A 212 18.26 6.24 1.81
N ALA A 213 18.96 6.55 0.74
CA ALA A 213 18.70 6.10 -0.62
C ALA A 213 18.79 4.56 -0.81
N HIS A 214 19.16 3.80 0.23
CA HIS A 214 19.30 2.33 0.20
C HIS A 214 18.03 1.63 0.71
N THR A 215 16.98 1.88 0.08
CA THR A 215 15.60 1.52 0.43
C THR A 215 15.32 0.02 0.42
N ASP A 216 16.05 -0.79 -0.35
CA ASP A 216 15.91 -2.25 -0.32
C ASP A 216 16.31 -2.84 1.03
N LYS A 217 17.25 -2.21 1.73
CA LYS A 217 17.69 -2.68 3.04
C LYS A 217 16.54 -2.76 4.03
N TYR A 218 15.75 -1.69 4.16
CA TYR A 218 14.62 -1.67 5.09
C TYR A 218 13.56 -2.70 4.74
N ALA A 219 13.18 -2.81 3.46
CA ALA A 219 12.18 -3.80 3.04
C ALA A 219 12.66 -5.23 3.28
N LYS A 220 13.96 -5.50 3.07
CA LYS A 220 14.58 -6.80 3.37
C LYS A 220 14.59 -7.10 4.87
N GLU A 221 15.06 -6.16 5.70
CA GLU A 221 15.06 -6.29 7.16
C GLU A 221 13.64 -6.51 7.70
N PHE A 222 12.65 -5.86 7.11
CA PHE A 222 11.25 -6.06 7.45
C PHE A 222 10.75 -7.44 7.06
N ALA A 223 11.08 -7.92 5.85
CA ALA A 223 10.75 -9.28 5.41
C ALA A 223 11.46 -10.35 6.27
N GLU A 224 12.72 -10.14 6.66
CA GLU A 224 13.47 -11.00 7.58
C GLU A 224 12.81 -11.06 8.96
N THR A 225 12.36 -9.91 9.48
CA THR A 225 11.62 -9.83 10.73
C THR A 225 10.33 -10.67 10.68
N ILE A 226 9.55 -10.54 9.60
CA ILE A 226 8.35 -11.34 9.39
C ILE A 226 8.69 -12.84 9.32
N ASN A 227 9.73 -13.20 8.57
CA ASN A 227 10.20 -14.59 8.43
C ASN A 227 10.65 -15.21 9.76
N SER A 228 11.16 -14.39 10.71
CA SER A 228 11.63 -14.86 12.01
C SER A 228 10.52 -15.19 13.01
N ALA A 229 9.26 -14.83 12.71
CA ALA A 229 8.12 -15.02 13.58
C ALA A 229 7.21 -16.17 13.15
N LYS A 230 6.59 -16.88 14.12
CA LYS A 230 5.54 -17.88 13.86
C LYS A 230 4.24 -17.20 13.47
N ILE A 231 3.86 -16.16 14.22
CA ILE A 231 2.65 -15.36 14.02
C ILE A 231 3.04 -13.89 14.01
N VAL A 232 2.51 -13.13 13.05
CA VAL A 232 2.65 -11.67 13.01
C VAL A 232 1.28 -11.03 13.10
N ILE A 233 1.14 -10.11 14.06
CA ILE A 233 -0.08 -9.34 14.28
C ILE A 233 -0.07 -8.05 13.45
N THR A 234 -1.18 -7.78 12.80
CA THR A 234 -1.49 -6.51 12.13
C THR A 234 -2.94 -6.12 12.37
N ASP A 235 -3.37 -4.99 11.82
CA ASP A 235 -4.77 -4.58 11.78
C ASP A 235 -5.12 -3.82 10.50
N CYS A 236 -6.40 -3.73 10.20
CA CYS A 236 -6.94 -2.94 9.10
C CYS A 236 -7.09 -1.44 9.45
N GLY A 237 -6.77 -1.07 10.69
CA GLY A 237 -6.85 0.29 11.20
C GLY A 237 -8.26 0.86 11.28
N ALA A 238 -8.36 2.10 11.76
CA ALA A 238 -9.64 2.82 11.83
C ALA A 238 -10.36 2.93 10.46
N PRO A 239 -9.66 3.05 9.31
CA PRO A 239 -10.31 3.05 8.00
C PRO A 239 -10.86 1.70 7.54
N LYS A 240 -10.64 0.62 8.29
CA LYS A 240 -11.03 -0.75 7.90
C LYS A 240 -10.50 -1.16 6.52
N SER A 241 -9.27 -0.75 6.20
CA SER A 241 -8.69 -0.94 4.88
C SER A 241 -7.69 -2.08 4.85
N ARG A 242 -7.57 -2.77 3.70
CA ARG A 242 -6.53 -3.75 3.47
C ARG A 242 -5.18 -3.06 3.26
N PHE A 243 -4.39 -2.95 4.31
CA PHE A 243 -3.03 -2.45 4.21
C PHE A 243 -2.06 -3.50 3.66
N GLY A 244 -0.90 -3.04 3.18
CA GLY A 244 0.12 -3.91 2.58
C GLY A 244 0.53 -5.11 3.44
N LYS A 245 0.47 -5.01 4.77
CA LYS A 245 0.81 -6.10 5.70
C LYS A 245 -0.06 -7.34 5.55
N TYR A 246 -1.32 -7.20 5.13
CA TYR A 246 -2.20 -8.33 4.82
C TYR A 246 -1.73 -9.15 3.60
N ILE A 247 -0.77 -8.60 2.85
CA ILE A 247 -0.14 -9.27 1.71
C ILE A 247 1.31 -9.67 2.06
N GLU A 248 2.07 -8.75 2.65
CA GLU A 248 3.49 -8.93 2.97
C GLU A 248 3.74 -10.07 3.95
N ILE A 249 2.90 -10.19 5.01
CA ILE A 249 3.05 -11.21 6.05
C ILE A 249 2.81 -12.62 5.47
N PRO A 250 1.67 -12.94 4.87
CA PRO A 250 1.45 -14.27 4.32
C PRO A 250 2.39 -14.59 3.14
N MET A 251 2.80 -13.58 2.35
CA MET A 251 3.79 -13.76 1.27
C MET A 251 5.16 -14.21 1.80
N CYS A 252 5.53 -13.85 3.02
CA CYS A 252 6.72 -14.36 3.71
C CYS A 252 6.56 -15.78 4.30
N GLY A 253 5.43 -16.45 4.11
CA GLY A 253 5.19 -17.77 4.70
C GLY A 253 5.09 -17.70 6.23
N THR A 254 4.42 -16.69 6.74
CA THR A 254 4.18 -16.46 8.17
C THR A 254 2.68 -16.36 8.43
N ALA A 255 2.20 -16.95 9.52
CA ALA A 255 0.81 -16.84 9.89
C ALA A 255 0.49 -15.39 10.29
N ILE A 256 -0.66 -14.91 9.85
CA ILE A 256 -1.13 -13.55 10.15
C ILE A 256 -2.26 -13.62 11.17
N ALA A 257 -2.20 -12.74 12.17
CA ALA A 257 -3.31 -12.50 13.10
C ALA A 257 -3.76 -11.04 12.98
N GLY A 258 -5.06 -10.80 13.00
CA GLY A 258 -5.60 -9.44 12.85
C GLY A 258 -7.10 -9.42 12.70
N ASP A 259 -7.64 -8.24 12.50
CA ASP A 259 -9.05 -8.03 12.22
C ASP A 259 -9.37 -8.13 10.73
N VAL A 260 -10.65 -8.30 10.44
CA VAL A 260 -11.14 -8.36 9.06
C VAL A 260 -11.34 -6.94 8.52
N TYR A 261 -10.78 -6.66 7.36
CA TYR A 261 -10.95 -5.39 6.65
C TYR A 261 -12.20 -5.39 5.75
N ASP A 262 -12.63 -4.20 5.36
CA ASP A 262 -13.69 -4.00 4.38
C ASP A 262 -13.10 -4.04 2.95
N ASP A 263 -13.47 -5.04 2.16
CA ASP A 263 -13.01 -5.21 0.77
C ASP A 263 -14.10 -5.93 -0.04
N GLU A 264 -13.80 -6.32 -1.28
CA GLU A 264 -14.70 -7.16 -2.06
C GLU A 264 -15.09 -8.42 -1.26
N PRO A 265 -16.39 -8.78 -1.20
CA PRO A 265 -16.84 -9.91 -0.37
C PRO A 265 -16.08 -11.21 -0.63
N LYS A 266 -15.76 -11.50 -1.88
CA LYS A 266 -14.98 -12.68 -2.28
C LYS A 266 -13.55 -12.64 -1.70
N ASP A 267 -12.95 -11.47 -1.60
CA ASP A 267 -11.59 -11.30 -1.07
C ASP A 267 -11.59 -11.44 0.46
N VAL A 268 -12.64 -10.94 1.11
CA VAL A 268 -12.87 -11.11 2.56
C VAL A 268 -13.09 -12.60 2.92
N GLU A 269 -13.85 -13.34 2.12
CA GLU A 269 -14.01 -14.78 2.32
C GLU A 269 -12.66 -15.52 2.21
N ARG A 270 -11.85 -15.19 1.22
CA ARG A 270 -10.51 -15.77 1.06
C ARG A 270 -9.57 -15.40 2.22
N LEU A 271 -9.65 -14.16 2.72
CA LEU A 271 -8.88 -13.73 3.89
C LEU A 271 -9.19 -14.63 5.10
N LYS A 272 -10.46 -14.89 5.38
CA LYS A 272 -10.89 -15.71 6.52
C LYS A 272 -10.40 -17.16 6.46
N GLU A 273 -10.00 -17.66 5.29
CA GLU A 273 -9.42 -19.01 5.18
C GLU A 273 -8.02 -19.13 5.82
N PHE A 274 -7.30 -18.02 6.04
CA PHE A 274 -5.94 -18.06 6.58
C PHE A 274 -5.64 -17.05 7.68
N LEU A 275 -6.56 -16.14 8.00
CA LEU A 275 -6.42 -15.17 9.07
C LEU A 275 -6.72 -15.83 10.42
N ILE A 276 -5.82 -15.66 11.37
CA ILE A 276 -6.14 -15.84 12.80
C ILE A 276 -6.92 -14.59 13.20
N GLU A 277 -8.24 -14.71 13.21
CA GLU A 277 -9.08 -13.54 13.48
C GLU A 277 -8.98 -13.14 14.95
N ILE A 278 -8.55 -11.91 15.19
CA ILE A 278 -8.58 -11.22 16.47
C ILE A 278 -9.08 -9.80 16.23
N ASN A 279 -9.89 -9.25 17.12
CA ASN A 279 -10.48 -7.93 16.92
C ASN A 279 -10.69 -7.19 18.25
N MET A 280 -11.16 -5.96 18.17
CA MET A 280 -11.36 -5.10 19.34
C MET A 280 -12.54 -5.53 20.23
N GLU A 281 -13.43 -6.37 19.75
CA GLU A 281 -14.63 -6.84 20.45
C GLU A 281 -14.36 -8.10 21.29
N MET A 282 -13.33 -8.88 20.93
CA MET A 282 -12.91 -10.06 21.69
C MET A 282 -12.30 -9.66 23.04
N ASP A 283 -12.50 -10.48 24.05
CA ASP A 283 -11.83 -10.27 25.32
C ASP A 283 -10.34 -10.67 25.27
N ASP A 284 -9.57 -10.20 26.28
CA ASP A 284 -8.13 -10.44 26.34
C ASP A 284 -7.78 -11.94 26.44
N TYR A 285 -8.62 -12.72 27.12
CA TYR A 285 -8.39 -14.16 27.31
C TYR A 285 -8.61 -14.93 26.00
N GLU A 286 -9.70 -14.63 25.30
CA GLU A 286 -9.99 -15.24 23.99
C GLU A 286 -8.86 -15.00 22.98
N ILE A 287 -8.35 -13.75 22.92
CA ILE A 287 -7.23 -13.40 22.03
C ILE A 287 -5.97 -14.19 22.42
N LEU A 288 -5.62 -14.21 23.70
CA LEU A 288 -4.41 -14.90 24.16
C LEU A 288 -4.51 -16.42 23.96
N GLU A 289 -5.66 -17.02 24.22
CA GLU A 289 -5.91 -18.45 24.01
C GLU A 289 -5.80 -18.81 22.51
N SER A 290 -6.37 -18.01 21.65
CA SER A 290 -6.23 -18.18 20.19
C SER A 290 -4.77 -18.13 19.75
N LEU A 291 -4.00 -17.15 20.22
CA LEU A 291 -2.58 -17.04 19.88
C LEU A 291 -1.79 -18.26 20.37
N VAL A 292 -2.01 -18.71 21.62
CA VAL A 292 -1.36 -19.90 22.18
C VAL A 292 -1.70 -21.14 21.36
N TYR A 293 -2.98 -21.33 21.03
CA TYR A 293 -3.42 -22.44 20.19
C TYR A 293 -2.59 -22.51 18.90
N TYR A 294 -2.47 -21.42 18.15
CA TYR A 294 -1.73 -21.41 16.88
C TYR A 294 -0.20 -21.41 17.07
N ILE A 295 0.35 -20.97 18.20
CA ILE A 295 1.78 -21.14 18.53
C ILE A 295 2.12 -22.63 18.68
N GLU A 296 1.28 -23.39 19.34
CA GLU A 296 1.52 -24.80 19.68
C GLU A 296 1.09 -25.75 18.55
N ASN A 297 -0.01 -25.46 17.86
CA ASN A 297 -0.53 -26.32 16.80
C ASN A 297 0.14 -26.04 15.45
N THR A 298 1.32 -26.63 15.27
CA THR A 298 2.14 -26.43 14.06
C THR A 298 1.40 -26.87 12.77
N ALA A 299 0.56 -27.90 12.83
CA ALA A 299 -0.19 -28.39 11.66
C ALA A 299 -1.19 -27.35 11.17
N GLU A 300 -2.01 -26.83 12.10
CA GLU A 300 -3.00 -25.80 11.80
C GLU A 300 -2.32 -24.52 11.28
N ARG A 301 -1.26 -24.07 11.98
CA ARG A 301 -0.50 -22.90 11.53
C ARG A 301 0.08 -23.08 10.12
N LYS A 302 0.60 -24.27 9.78
CA LYS A 302 1.10 -24.56 8.42
C LYS A 302 -0.01 -24.56 7.39
N PHE A 303 -1.20 -25.02 7.74
CA PHE A 303 -2.36 -24.95 6.87
C PHE A 303 -2.72 -23.51 6.53
N LEU A 304 -2.81 -22.61 7.54
CA LEU A 304 -3.07 -21.19 7.34
C LEU A 304 -1.98 -20.54 6.48
N ILE A 305 -0.70 -20.85 6.75
CA ILE A 305 0.42 -20.33 5.95
C ILE A 305 0.29 -20.75 4.48
N HIS A 306 -0.08 -22.00 4.20
CA HIS A 306 -0.27 -22.47 2.83
C HIS A 306 -1.39 -21.70 2.11
N LYS A 307 -2.53 -21.52 2.76
CA LYS A 307 -3.65 -20.74 2.24
C LYS A 307 -3.27 -19.27 1.99
N GLY A 308 -2.53 -18.66 2.92
CA GLY A 308 -2.01 -17.30 2.77
C GLY A 308 -1.05 -17.15 1.60
N LEU A 309 -0.15 -18.12 1.37
CA LEU A 309 0.74 -18.12 0.22
C LEU A 309 -0.03 -18.23 -1.12
N GLU A 310 -1.06 -19.07 -1.17
CA GLU A 310 -1.92 -19.16 -2.35
C GLU A 310 -2.66 -17.85 -2.62
N TYR A 311 -3.21 -17.22 -1.58
CA TYR A 311 -3.87 -15.93 -1.68
C TYR A 311 -2.96 -14.84 -2.27
N THR A 312 -1.70 -14.76 -1.80
CA THR A 312 -0.78 -13.69 -2.20
C THR A 312 -0.29 -13.78 -3.65
N LYS A 313 -0.49 -14.90 -4.35
CA LYS A 313 -0.16 -15.03 -5.78
C LYS A 313 -0.90 -13.99 -6.65
N ASP A 314 -2.04 -13.51 -6.19
CA ASP A 314 -2.85 -12.50 -6.89
C ASP A 314 -2.40 -11.06 -6.59
N PHE A 315 -1.50 -10.86 -5.63
CA PHE A 315 -1.10 -9.53 -5.14
C PHE A 315 0.39 -9.23 -5.33
N THR A 316 0.99 -9.77 -6.38
CA THR A 316 2.35 -9.44 -6.78
C THR A 316 2.40 -8.11 -7.54
N HIS A 317 3.56 -7.44 -7.58
CA HIS A 317 3.77 -6.24 -8.37
C HIS A 317 3.47 -6.46 -9.86
N GLU A 318 3.71 -7.65 -10.37
CA GLU A 318 3.39 -8.00 -11.75
C GLU A 318 1.88 -8.01 -12.01
N LYS A 319 1.10 -8.58 -11.07
CA LYS A 319 -0.37 -8.56 -11.13
C LYS A 319 -0.93 -7.15 -10.97
N TYR A 320 -0.31 -6.34 -10.11
CA TYR A 320 -0.64 -4.93 -10.00
C TYR A 320 -0.48 -4.21 -11.34
N ALA A 321 0.68 -4.37 -11.99
CA ALA A 321 0.95 -3.72 -13.28
C ALA A 321 -0.07 -4.14 -14.35
N GLN A 322 -0.45 -5.40 -14.39
CA GLN A 322 -1.49 -5.90 -15.29
C GLN A 322 -2.83 -5.20 -15.03
N ARG A 323 -3.32 -5.22 -13.78
CA ARG A 323 -4.59 -4.56 -13.39
C ARG A 323 -4.58 -3.05 -13.63
N PHE A 324 -3.43 -2.41 -13.36
CA PHE A 324 -3.28 -0.97 -13.62
C PHE A 324 -3.44 -0.65 -15.10
N ILE A 325 -2.75 -1.40 -15.99
CA ILE A 325 -2.84 -1.22 -17.43
C ILE A 325 -4.26 -1.50 -17.95
N GLU A 326 -4.93 -2.54 -17.45
CA GLU A 326 -6.32 -2.83 -17.76
C GLU A 326 -7.22 -1.65 -17.35
N ALA A 327 -7.07 -1.16 -16.11
CA ALA A 327 -7.89 -0.06 -15.56
C ALA A 327 -7.77 1.26 -16.33
N ILE A 328 -6.61 1.56 -16.92
CA ILE A 328 -6.41 2.80 -17.71
C ILE A 328 -6.87 2.67 -19.16
N ASN A 329 -7.03 1.46 -19.68
CA ASN A 329 -7.47 1.19 -21.05
C ASN A 329 -9.00 1.08 -21.18
N GLU A 330 -9.71 0.88 -20.10
CA GLU A 330 -11.18 0.90 -20.02
C GLU A 330 -11.73 2.34 -19.88
#